data_9724d48e78f112121be1c30c79ffffce
#
_entry.id   9724d48e78f112121be1c30c79ffffce
#
_cell.length_a   1.000
_cell.length_b   1.000
_cell.length_c   1.000
_cell.angle_alpha   90.00
_cell.angle_beta   90.00
_cell.angle_gamma   90.00
#
_symmetry.space_group_name_H-M   'P 1'
#
loop_
_entity.id
_entity.type
_entity.pdbx_description
1 polymer ?
#
loop_
_entity_poly.entity_id
_entity_poly.type
_entity_poly.pdbx_seq_one_letter_code
_entity_poly.pdbx_strand_id
1 'polypeptide(L)'
;MPTFLTSLRWRWPALALLSIAALAGCVSLDTQQRKWIFQARATPDAVDGRSTGLSDVWIPVPTGDAQPTMKLHALWTAGPRANAPVLLYLHGARRDVDASAFRIRQMESLGFAVLAIDYRGFGRSGDALPSETTVAEDARAGWAWLAANQPGRDRYIFGHSLGGAIAVRLATEVDDAKGLIVEGTFTSIPAVVQTMKWGWLPVAPLITQRFDAAARIADVKVPVLVVHGDADSLIRPELGRALYERAAGPKRFVLVPGGTHYSTNGIGQAQYREALRELFGVGA
;
A
#
# COMPACT_ATOMS: atom_id res chain seq x y z
N MET A 1 -1.01 59.08 35.58
CA MET A 1 -1.42 58.21 34.49
C MET A 1 -0.36 58.24 33.42
N PRO A 2 0.46 57.26 33.28
CA PRO A 2 0.57 56.52 32.01
C PRO A 2 0.96 55.06 32.26
N THR A 3 1.04 54.26 31.23
CA THR A 3 1.68 52.92 31.08
C THR A 3 0.74 51.72 30.95
N PHE A 4 -0.18 51.72 29.95
CA PHE A 4 -0.86 50.49 29.55
C PHE A 4 -0.68 50.10 28.09
N LEU A 5 0.17 50.77 27.32
CA LEU A 5 0.29 50.55 25.87
C LEU A 5 1.55 49.80 25.41
N THR A 6 2.46 49.41 26.30
CA THR A 6 3.72 48.75 25.95
C THR A 6 3.64 47.22 25.91
N SER A 7 2.62 46.59 26.54
CA SER A 7 2.51 45.14 26.63
C SER A 7 1.92 44.46 25.36
N LEU A 8 1.26 45.22 24.48
CA LEU A 8 0.60 44.69 23.30
C LEU A 8 1.55 44.44 22.14
N ARG A 9 2.65 45.24 22.03
CA ARG A 9 3.59 45.17 20.89
C ARG A 9 4.48 43.91 20.88
N TRP A 10 4.67 43.25 22.03
CA TRP A 10 5.50 42.05 22.17
C TRP A 10 4.71 40.74 22.04
N ARG A 11 3.38 40.78 22.10
CA ARG A 11 2.52 39.57 22.01
C ARG A 11 2.49 38.99 20.60
N TRP A 12 2.51 39.80 19.56
CA TRP A 12 2.46 39.37 18.16
C TRP A 12 3.74 38.62 17.71
N PRO A 13 4.97 39.13 17.96
CA PRO A 13 6.19 38.39 17.61
C PRO A 13 6.33 37.10 18.42
N ALA A 14 5.92 37.05 19.68
CA ALA A 14 5.91 35.82 20.47
C ALA A 14 4.94 34.77 19.93
N LEU A 15 3.73 35.18 19.53
CA LEU A 15 2.75 34.31 18.89
C LEU A 15 3.25 33.78 17.54
N ALA A 16 3.88 34.63 16.73
CA ALA A 16 4.48 34.23 15.47
C ALA A 16 5.60 33.19 15.67
N LEU A 17 6.48 33.40 16.64
CA LEU A 17 7.55 32.44 16.97
C LEU A 17 6.99 31.09 17.46
N LEU A 18 5.96 31.10 18.32
CA LEU A 18 5.28 29.88 18.76
C LEU A 18 4.60 29.14 17.61
N SER A 19 3.97 29.85 16.69
CA SER A 19 3.36 29.26 15.50
C SER A 19 4.41 28.64 14.58
N ILE A 20 5.54 29.31 14.35
CA ILE A 20 6.65 28.77 13.54
C ILE A 20 7.25 27.52 14.23
N ALA A 21 7.47 27.55 15.54
CA ALA A 21 7.98 26.40 16.29
C ALA A 21 7.00 25.22 16.24
N ALA A 22 5.70 25.46 16.37
CA ALA A 22 4.67 24.44 16.24
C ALA A 22 4.62 23.82 14.83
N LEU A 23 4.68 24.64 13.78
CA LEU A 23 4.73 24.19 12.38
C LEU A 23 5.99 23.36 12.11
N ALA A 24 7.16 23.83 12.55
CA ALA A 24 8.42 23.09 12.42
C ALA A 24 8.36 21.75 13.15
N GLY A 25 7.76 21.71 14.33
CA GLY A 25 7.51 20.49 15.11
C GLY A 25 6.59 19.50 14.35
N CYS A 26 5.51 19.97 13.77
CA CYS A 26 4.59 19.15 12.98
C CYS A 26 5.27 18.55 11.73
N VAL A 27 6.05 19.36 11.00
CA VAL A 27 6.80 18.89 9.80
C VAL A 27 7.84 17.85 10.19
N SER A 28 8.56 18.08 11.29
CA SER A 28 9.55 17.13 11.81
C SER A 28 8.89 15.80 12.23
N LEU A 29 7.75 15.87 12.92
CA LEU A 29 6.98 14.69 13.34
C LEU A 29 6.49 13.87 12.14
N ASP A 30 5.92 14.52 11.13
CA ASP A 30 5.48 13.86 9.90
C ASP A 30 6.64 13.14 9.21
N THR A 31 7.77 13.84 9.05
CA THR A 31 8.97 13.27 8.44
C THR A 31 9.47 12.03 9.17
N GLN A 32 9.49 12.05 10.51
CA GLN A 32 9.90 10.90 11.32
C GLN A 32 8.91 9.73 11.19
N GLN A 33 7.60 10.01 11.20
CA GLN A 33 6.58 8.97 11.00
C GLN A 33 6.72 8.31 9.64
N ARG A 34 6.93 9.08 8.57
CA ARG A 34 7.18 8.55 7.23
C ARG A 34 8.39 7.64 7.21
N LYS A 35 9.50 8.04 7.81
CA LYS A 35 10.70 7.18 7.92
C LYS A 35 10.41 5.88 8.69
N TRP A 36 9.65 5.94 9.76
CA TRP A 36 9.32 4.76 10.57
C TRP A 36 8.34 3.80 9.90
N ILE A 37 7.30 4.34 9.27
CA ILE A 37 6.25 3.55 8.64
C ILE A 37 6.80 2.86 7.39
N PHE A 38 7.40 3.62 6.49
CA PHE A 38 7.85 3.08 5.20
C PHE A 38 9.15 2.30 5.30
N GLN A 39 10.12 2.80 6.07
CA GLN A 39 11.50 2.27 6.11
C GLN A 39 12.02 2.00 4.70
N ALA A 40 11.71 2.91 3.79
CA ALA A 40 12.07 2.84 2.40
C ALA A 40 13.59 2.83 2.21
N ARG A 41 14.07 2.05 1.27
CA ARG A 41 15.47 1.99 0.85
C ARG A 41 15.53 2.00 -0.65
N ALA A 42 16.14 3.03 -1.21
CA ALA A 42 16.53 3.03 -2.60
C ALA A 42 17.71 2.06 -2.79
N THR A 43 17.63 1.19 -3.78
CA THR A 43 18.66 0.23 -4.17
C THR A 43 18.96 0.38 -5.66
N PRO A 44 19.53 1.52 -6.10
CA PRO A 44 19.70 1.82 -7.54
C PRO A 44 20.56 0.78 -8.27
N ASP A 45 21.47 0.12 -7.56
CA ASP A 45 22.37 -0.90 -8.08
C ASP A 45 21.87 -2.34 -7.86
N ALA A 46 20.59 -2.51 -7.48
CA ALA A 46 20.00 -3.85 -7.31
C ALA A 46 20.11 -4.64 -8.63
N VAL A 47 20.35 -5.93 -8.51
CA VAL A 47 20.42 -6.86 -9.64
C VAL A 47 19.13 -6.74 -10.45
N ASP A 48 19.24 -6.59 -11.76
CA ASP A 48 18.07 -6.48 -12.63
C ASP A 48 17.14 -7.70 -12.47
N GLY A 49 15.83 -7.51 -12.70
CA GLY A 49 14.80 -8.56 -12.52
C GLY A 49 15.03 -9.83 -13.33
N ARG A 50 16.04 -9.86 -14.23
CA ARG A 50 16.43 -11.02 -15.02
C ARG A 50 16.87 -12.20 -14.16
N SER A 51 17.46 -11.96 -12.99
CA SER A 51 17.80 -13.02 -12.04
C SER A 51 16.58 -13.78 -11.50
N THR A 52 15.40 -13.14 -11.50
CA THR A 52 14.13 -13.71 -11.07
C THR A 52 13.29 -14.22 -12.25
N GLY A 53 13.73 -14.00 -13.50
CA GLY A 53 12.95 -14.28 -14.72
C GLY A 53 11.74 -13.36 -14.90
N LEU A 54 11.71 -12.21 -14.20
CA LEU A 54 10.72 -11.13 -14.38
C LEU A 54 11.31 -10.05 -15.29
N SER A 55 10.46 -9.28 -15.95
CA SER A 55 10.89 -8.19 -16.84
C SER A 55 10.82 -6.84 -16.11
N ASP A 56 11.86 -6.04 -16.26
CA ASP A 56 11.85 -4.66 -15.77
C ASP A 56 10.94 -3.77 -16.61
N VAL A 57 10.16 -2.95 -15.93
CA VAL A 57 9.29 -1.93 -16.50
C VAL A 57 9.56 -0.59 -15.79
N TRP A 58 9.50 0.49 -16.56
CA TRP A 58 9.67 1.85 -16.04
C TRP A 58 8.41 2.66 -16.33
N ILE A 59 7.76 3.16 -15.28
CA ILE A 59 6.49 3.87 -15.36
C ILE A 59 6.74 5.35 -15.07
N PRO A 60 6.48 6.26 -16.02
CA PRO A 60 6.60 7.69 -15.77
C PRO A 60 5.50 8.16 -14.80
N VAL A 61 5.88 8.94 -13.79
CA VAL A 61 4.94 9.59 -12.87
C VAL A 61 4.87 11.07 -13.23
N PRO A 62 3.69 11.61 -13.53
CA PRO A 62 3.52 13.05 -13.71
C PRO A 62 3.85 13.77 -12.41
N THR A 63 4.86 14.62 -12.43
CA THR A 63 5.12 15.57 -11.36
C THR A 63 4.66 16.93 -11.88
N GLY A 64 3.66 17.55 -11.28
CA GLY A 64 2.94 18.80 -11.61
C GLY A 64 3.49 19.81 -12.62
N ASP A 65 4.76 19.76 -12.97
CA ASP A 65 5.42 20.53 -14.01
C ASP A 65 5.50 19.73 -15.31
N ALA A 66 5.50 20.37 -16.45
CA ALA A 66 5.31 19.83 -17.81
C ALA A 66 6.28 18.71 -18.26
N GLN A 67 7.13 18.19 -17.38
CA GLN A 67 8.06 17.07 -17.66
C GLN A 67 7.91 15.98 -16.59
N PRO A 68 7.72 14.70 -16.95
CA PRO A 68 7.79 13.60 -16.01
C PRO A 68 9.24 13.47 -15.53
N THR A 69 9.52 13.92 -14.32
CA THR A 69 10.89 13.93 -13.76
C THR A 69 11.21 12.65 -13.00
N MET A 70 10.21 11.81 -12.71
CA MET A 70 10.39 10.56 -11.94
C MET A 70 9.86 9.36 -12.72
N LYS A 71 10.54 8.22 -12.59
CA LYS A 71 10.07 6.94 -13.09
C LYS A 71 10.02 5.95 -11.93
N LEU A 72 8.93 5.21 -11.84
CA LEU A 72 8.85 4.07 -10.93
C LEU A 72 9.43 2.85 -11.64
N HIS A 73 10.21 2.09 -10.90
CA HIS A 73 10.59 0.75 -11.28
C HIS A 73 9.45 -0.22 -11.00
N ALA A 74 9.26 -1.19 -11.86
CA ALA A 74 8.28 -2.25 -11.69
C ALA A 74 8.82 -3.56 -12.27
N LEU A 75 8.34 -4.69 -11.74
CA LEU A 75 8.54 -6.02 -12.29
C LEU A 75 7.27 -6.51 -12.96
N TRP A 76 7.43 -7.10 -14.14
CA TRP A 76 6.33 -7.63 -14.95
C TRP A 76 6.49 -9.12 -15.23
N THR A 77 5.37 -9.86 -15.13
CA THR A 77 5.22 -11.20 -15.69
C THR A 77 3.97 -11.27 -16.57
N ALA A 78 4.09 -11.88 -17.74
CA ALA A 78 2.99 -11.98 -18.70
C ALA A 78 1.86 -12.93 -18.25
N GLY A 79 2.12 -13.71 -17.19
CA GLY A 79 1.19 -14.73 -16.71
C GLY A 79 1.24 -16.03 -17.51
N PRO A 80 0.50 -17.06 -17.08
CA PRO A 80 0.55 -18.40 -17.65
C PRO A 80 -0.15 -18.51 -19.02
N ARG A 81 -1.00 -17.56 -19.39
CA ARG A 81 -1.77 -17.53 -20.62
C ARG A 81 -1.81 -16.12 -21.21
N ALA A 82 -1.88 -16.00 -22.52
CA ALA A 82 -1.89 -14.70 -23.24
C ALA A 82 -3.01 -13.75 -22.76
N ASN A 83 -4.17 -14.30 -22.43
CA ASN A 83 -5.34 -13.56 -21.93
C ASN A 83 -5.54 -13.65 -20.41
N ALA A 84 -4.50 -14.04 -19.66
CA ALA A 84 -4.58 -14.10 -18.20
C ALA A 84 -5.02 -12.74 -17.65
N PRO A 85 -5.88 -12.67 -16.60
CA PRO A 85 -6.20 -11.42 -15.96
C PRO A 85 -4.92 -10.75 -15.40
N VAL A 86 -4.89 -9.43 -15.35
CA VAL A 86 -3.73 -8.70 -14.86
C VAL A 86 -3.94 -8.24 -13.43
N LEU A 87 -2.88 -8.30 -12.63
CA LEU A 87 -2.87 -7.95 -11.22
C LEU A 87 -1.87 -6.83 -10.98
N LEU A 88 -2.32 -5.70 -10.45
CA LEU A 88 -1.42 -4.70 -9.87
C LEU A 88 -1.05 -5.15 -8.45
N TYR A 89 0.24 -5.43 -8.24
CA TYR A 89 0.79 -5.83 -6.95
C TYR A 89 1.40 -4.62 -6.22
N LEU A 90 0.88 -4.34 -5.04
CA LEU A 90 1.28 -3.26 -4.15
C LEU A 90 1.95 -3.86 -2.90
N HIS A 91 3.27 -3.66 -2.79
CA HIS A 91 4.06 -4.24 -1.70
C HIS A 91 3.86 -3.51 -0.36
N GLY A 92 4.30 -4.14 0.73
CA GLY A 92 4.30 -3.57 2.07
C GLY A 92 5.48 -2.62 2.33
N ALA A 93 5.59 -2.15 3.56
CA ALA A 93 6.75 -1.40 4.04
C ALA A 93 8.04 -2.24 4.02
N ARG A 94 9.20 -1.60 4.02
CA ARG A 94 10.56 -2.16 4.19
C ARG A 94 11.12 -2.96 3.00
N ARG A 95 10.29 -3.49 2.12
CA ARG A 95 10.70 -4.37 1.02
C ARG A 95 10.32 -3.74 -0.30
N ASP A 96 11.15 -3.98 -1.30
CA ASP A 96 10.94 -3.65 -2.69
C ASP A 96 10.31 -4.81 -3.48
N VAL A 97 10.12 -4.62 -4.78
CA VAL A 97 9.56 -5.65 -5.66
C VAL A 97 10.51 -6.82 -5.85
N ASP A 98 11.82 -6.63 -5.82
CA ASP A 98 12.81 -7.71 -5.93
C ASP A 98 12.69 -8.66 -4.73
N ALA A 99 12.59 -8.11 -3.51
CA ALA A 99 12.33 -8.90 -2.30
C ALA A 99 10.93 -9.55 -2.28
N SER A 100 10.03 -9.13 -3.16
CA SER A 100 8.68 -9.66 -3.34
C SER A 100 8.57 -10.69 -4.47
N ALA A 101 9.67 -10.99 -5.20
CA ALA A 101 9.67 -11.85 -6.39
C ALA A 101 8.98 -13.20 -6.16
N PHE A 102 9.23 -13.82 -5.01
CA PHE A 102 8.55 -15.08 -4.65
C PHE A 102 7.02 -14.94 -4.64
N ARG A 103 6.48 -13.88 -4.01
CA ARG A 103 5.03 -13.63 -3.95
C ARG A 103 4.46 -13.29 -5.33
N ILE A 104 5.19 -12.55 -6.15
CA ILE A 104 4.82 -12.27 -7.54
C ILE A 104 4.65 -13.58 -8.30
N ARG A 105 5.58 -14.53 -8.18
CA ARG A 105 5.50 -15.85 -8.80
C ARG A 105 4.33 -16.70 -8.26
N GLN A 106 4.03 -16.59 -6.98
CA GLN A 106 2.85 -17.25 -6.40
C GLN A 106 1.55 -16.72 -7.00
N MET A 107 1.42 -15.40 -7.20
CA MET A 107 0.25 -14.82 -7.86
C MET A 107 0.18 -15.20 -9.34
N GLU A 108 1.32 -15.30 -10.03
CA GLU A 108 1.39 -15.83 -11.39
C GLU A 108 0.88 -17.28 -11.46
N SER A 109 1.28 -18.14 -10.51
CA SER A 109 0.83 -19.53 -10.44
C SER A 109 -0.67 -19.68 -10.14
N LEU A 110 -1.30 -18.64 -9.60
CA LEU A 110 -2.75 -18.54 -9.39
C LEU A 110 -3.50 -18.06 -10.65
N GLY A 111 -2.79 -17.77 -11.75
CA GLY A 111 -3.39 -17.47 -13.04
C GLY A 111 -3.29 -16.03 -13.49
N PHE A 112 -2.59 -15.16 -12.77
CA PHE A 112 -2.46 -13.73 -13.12
C PHE A 112 -1.19 -13.45 -13.94
N ALA A 113 -1.27 -12.46 -14.82
CA ALA A 113 -0.12 -11.65 -15.18
C ALA A 113 0.04 -10.56 -14.10
N VAL A 114 1.26 -10.26 -13.67
CA VAL A 114 1.48 -9.38 -12.52
C VAL A 114 2.37 -8.20 -12.88
N LEU A 115 1.91 -7.00 -12.58
CA LEU A 115 2.72 -5.79 -12.52
C LEU A 115 2.95 -5.44 -11.05
N ALA A 116 4.17 -5.55 -10.56
CA ALA A 116 4.54 -5.16 -9.21
C ALA A 116 5.35 -3.87 -9.27
N ILE A 117 4.91 -2.82 -8.61
CA ILE A 117 5.57 -1.51 -8.63
C ILE A 117 6.35 -1.25 -7.35
N ASP A 118 7.55 -0.68 -7.48
CA ASP A 118 8.22 0.03 -6.39
C ASP A 118 7.66 1.44 -6.29
N TYR A 119 7.20 1.83 -5.10
CA TYR A 119 6.86 3.23 -4.88
C TYR A 119 8.13 4.09 -4.90
N ARG A 120 7.98 5.40 -5.13
CA ARG A 120 9.08 6.34 -4.96
C ARG A 120 9.78 6.15 -3.61
N GLY A 121 11.11 6.17 -3.61
CA GLY A 121 11.93 5.90 -2.42
C GLY A 121 12.21 4.43 -2.15
N PHE A 122 11.64 3.50 -2.92
CA PHE A 122 11.90 2.07 -2.80
C PHE A 122 12.63 1.52 -4.02
N GLY A 123 13.42 0.47 -3.79
CA GLY A 123 14.08 -0.28 -4.84
C GLY A 123 14.84 0.63 -5.80
N ARG A 124 14.55 0.47 -7.09
CA ARG A 124 15.15 1.27 -8.16
C ARG A 124 14.32 2.50 -8.56
N SER A 125 13.16 2.74 -7.93
CA SER A 125 12.39 3.98 -8.10
C SER A 125 13.14 5.18 -7.54
N GLY A 126 12.91 6.37 -8.11
CA GLY A 126 13.63 7.59 -7.72
C GLY A 126 13.65 7.87 -6.22
N ASP A 127 14.75 8.43 -5.72
CA ASP A 127 14.96 8.69 -4.30
C ASP A 127 14.04 9.81 -3.82
N ALA A 128 13.10 9.46 -2.97
CA ALA A 128 12.15 10.37 -2.32
C ALA A 128 11.65 9.75 -1.02
N LEU A 129 11.34 10.56 -0.02
CA LEU A 129 10.68 10.06 1.18
C LEU A 129 9.18 9.86 0.88
N PRO A 130 8.68 8.62 0.85
CA PRO A 130 7.28 8.35 0.51
C PRO A 130 6.31 8.88 1.59
N SER A 131 5.07 9.12 1.20
CA SER A 131 3.95 9.48 2.07
C SER A 131 2.69 8.73 1.64
N GLU A 132 1.65 8.73 2.48
CA GLU A 132 0.34 8.16 2.13
C GLU A 132 -0.22 8.74 0.81
N THR A 133 0.02 10.02 0.55
CA THR A 133 -0.40 10.68 -0.69
C THR A 133 0.42 10.19 -1.88
N THR A 134 1.75 10.20 -1.74
CA THR A 134 2.63 9.88 -2.88
C THR A 134 2.56 8.41 -3.29
N VAL A 135 2.42 7.47 -2.36
CA VAL A 135 2.25 6.05 -2.73
C VAL A 135 0.89 5.77 -3.39
N ALA A 136 -0.15 6.57 -3.08
CA ALA A 136 -1.42 6.48 -3.79
C ALA A 136 -1.31 7.01 -5.23
N GLU A 137 -0.53 8.08 -5.46
CA GLU A 137 -0.21 8.57 -6.81
C GLU A 137 0.55 7.50 -7.61
N ASP A 138 1.54 6.86 -6.99
CA ASP A 138 2.33 5.80 -7.61
C ASP A 138 1.46 4.58 -7.96
N ALA A 139 0.53 4.19 -7.09
CA ALA A 139 -0.42 3.13 -7.37
C ALA A 139 -1.34 3.46 -8.57
N ARG A 140 -1.82 4.72 -8.67
CA ARG A 140 -2.59 5.20 -9.83
C ARG A 140 -1.78 5.16 -11.11
N ALA A 141 -0.49 5.54 -11.05
CA ALA A 141 0.40 5.45 -12.22
C ALA A 141 0.57 4.01 -12.70
N GLY A 142 0.76 3.05 -11.78
CA GLY A 142 0.79 1.62 -12.09
C GLY A 142 -0.51 1.12 -12.71
N TRP A 143 -1.66 1.55 -12.20
CA TRP A 143 -2.98 1.20 -12.73
C TRP A 143 -3.19 1.76 -14.14
N ALA A 144 -2.83 3.02 -14.37
CA ALA A 144 -2.90 3.67 -15.67
C ALA A 144 -1.98 2.99 -16.70
N TRP A 145 -0.79 2.56 -16.26
CA TRP A 145 0.13 1.79 -17.12
C TRP A 145 -0.51 0.46 -17.56
N LEU A 146 -1.15 -0.28 -16.64
CA LEU A 146 -1.87 -1.51 -16.99
C LEU A 146 -3.00 -1.24 -18.01
N ALA A 147 -3.75 -0.16 -17.81
CA ALA A 147 -4.82 0.22 -18.74
C ALA A 147 -4.30 0.46 -20.16
N ALA A 148 -3.16 1.16 -20.28
CA ALA A 148 -2.58 1.52 -21.56
C ALA A 148 -1.86 0.35 -22.25
N ASN A 149 -1.21 -0.54 -21.48
CA ASN A 149 -0.31 -1.57 -22.02
C ASN A 149 -0.94 -2.96 -22.04
N GLN A 150 -2.06 -3.18 -21.34
CA GLN A 150 -2.78 -4.45 -21.28
C GLN A 150 -4.29 -4.25 -21.54
N PRO A 151 -4.66 -3.62 -22.70
CA PRO A 151 -6.06 -3.33 -22.99
C PRO A 151 -6.87 -4.62 -23.14
N GLY A 152 -8.15 -4.56 -22.72
CA GLY A 152 -9.09 -5.68 -22.85
C GLY A 152 -8.90 -6.82 -21.85
N ARG A 153 -7.90 -6.77 -20.97
CA ARG A 153 -7.70 -7.76 -19.92
C ARG A 153 -8.40 -7.32 -18.63
N ASP A 154 -9.05 -8.26 -17.94
CA ASP A 154 -9.60 -8.00 -16.61
C ASP A 154 -8.50 -7.62 -15.64
N ARG A 155 -8.75 -6.56 -14.85
CA ARG A 155 -7.75 -5.97 -13.95
C ARG A 155 -8.15 -6.14 -12.49
N TYR A 156 -7.18 -6.60 -11.68
CA TYR A 156 -7.31 -6.84 -10.26
C TYR A 156 -6.28 -6.05 -9.47
N ILE A 157 -6.59 -5.75 -8.22
CA ILE A 157 -5.69 -5.05 -7.30
C ILE A 157 -5.31 -6.01 -6.18
N PHE A 158 -4.02 -6.16 -5.91
CA PHE A 158 -3.50 -6.91 -4.77
C PHE A 158 -2.63 -6.02 -3.90
N GLY A 159 -2.86 -6.06 -2.59
CA GLY A 159 -2.04 -5.34 -1.63
C GLY A 159 -1.62 -6.21 -0.45
N HIS A 160 -0.33 -6.21 -0.14
CA HIS A 160 0.22 -6.89 1.03
C HIS A 160 0.58 -5.90 2.13
N SER A 161 0.17 -6.15 3.38
CA SER A 161 0.53 -5.33 4.53
C SER A 161 0.11 -3.86 4.33
N LEU A 162 1.04 -2.90 4.38
CA LEU A 162 0.80 -1.49 4.07
C LEU A 162 0.20 -1.31 2.65
N GLY A 163 0.66 -2.11 1.69
CA GLY A 163 0.12 -2.14 0.34
C GLY A 163 -1.36 -2.50 0.29
N GLY A 164 -1.89 -3.23 1.28
CA GLY A 164 -3.32 -3.51 1.40
C GLY A 164 -4.15 -2.25 1.63
N ALA A 165 -3.71 -1.33 2.47
CA ALA A 165 -4.39 -0.05 2.68
C ALA A 165 -4.31 0.84 1.42
N ILE A 166 -3.18 0.79 0.69
CA ILE A 166 -3.01 1.49 -0.60
C ILE A 166 -3.95 0.88 -1.65
N ALA A 167 -4.06 -0.45 -1.69
CA ALA A 167 -4.96 -1.19 -2.58
C ALA A 167 -6.43 -0.85 -2.34
N VAL A 168 -6.86 -0.78 -1.07
CA VAL A 168 -8.22 -0.34 -0.69
C VAL A 168 -8.48 1.06 -1.20
N ARG A 169 -7.55 2.01 -1.00
CA ARG A 169 -7.69 3.36 -1.51
C ARG A 169 -7.81 3.39 -3.03
N LEU A 170 -6.92 2.71 -3.76
CA LEU A 170 -6.97 2.65 -5.21
C LEU A 170 -8.31 2.07 -5.70
N ALA A 171 -8.81 1.00 -5.06
CA ALA A 171 -10.07 0.36 -5.42
C ALA A 171 -11.30 1.27 -5.25
N THR A 172 -11.22 2.34 -4.46
CA THR A 172 -12.28 3.37 -4.37
C THR A 172 -12.13 4.49 -5.41
N GLU A 173 -10.97 4.59 -6.06
CA GLU A 173 -10.64 5.66 -7.01
C GLU A 173 -10.77 5.22 -8.48
N VAL A 174 -10.89 3.90 -8.75
CA VAL A 174 -10.97 3.32 -10.10
C VAL A 174 -12.28 2.57 -10.30
N ASP A 175 -12.87 2.68 -11.51
CA ASP A 175 -14.18 2.07 -11.81
C ASP A 175 -14.07 0.77 -12.62
N ASP A 176 -12.89 0.40 -13.08
CA ASP A 176 -12.63 -0.69 -14.01
C ASP A 176 -11.87 -1.88 -13.38
N ALA A 177 -11.70 -1.87 -12.08
CA ALA A 177 -11.24 -3.04 -11.33
C ALA A 177 -12.31 -4.15 -11.33
N LYS A 178 -11.88 -5.42 -11.37
CA LYS A 178 -12.75 -6.60 -11.27
C LYS A 178 -12.75 -7.23 -9.89
N GLY A 179 -11.77 -6.89 -9.06
CA GLY A 179 -11.68 -7.39 -7.69
C GLY A 179 -10.49 -6.81 -6.93
N LEU A 180 -10.63 -6.84 -5.62
CA LEU A 180 -9.61 -6.41 -4.66
C LEU A 180 -9.19 -7.61 -3.80
N ILE A 181 -7.89 -7.82 -3.68
CA ILE A 181 -7.28 -8.84 -2.82
C ILE A 181 -6.35 -8.13 -1.84
N VAL A 182 -6.53 -8.36 -0.55
CA VAL A 182 -5.63 -7.82 0.48
C VAL A 182 -5.13 -8.94 1.38
N GLU A 183 -3.82 -8.95 1.66
CA GLU A 183 -3.18 -9.97 2.48
C GLU A 183 -2.41 -9.35 3.65
N GLY A 184 -2.61 -9.87 4.88
CA GLY A 184 -1.87 -9.45 6.06
C GLY A 184 -1.98 -7.95 6.35
N THR A 185 -3.14 -7.34 6.05
CA THR A 185 -3.38 -5.90 6.17
C THR A 185 -4.18 -5.55 7.42
N PHE A 186 -4.48 -4.27 7.58
CA PHE A 186 -5.04 -3.69 8.80
C PHE A 186 -6.12 -2.65 8.49
N THR A 187 -6.84 -2.22 9.52
CA THR A 187 -7.85 -1.17 9.43
C THR A 187 -7.25 0.23 9.29
N SER A 188 -6.17 0.53 10.06
CA SER A 188 -5.42 1.79 9.98
C SER A 188 -4.09 1.68 10.74
N ILE A 189 -3.13 2.59 10.49
CA ILE A 189 -1.88 2.66 11.28
C ILE A 189 -2.16 2.92 12.77
N PRO A 190 -3.08 3.83 13.18
CA PRO A 190 -3.45 3.95 14.59
C PRO A 190 -3.90 2.62 15.22
N ALA A 191 -4.68 1.80 14.51
CA ALA A 191 -5.11 0.51 15.01
C ALA A 191 -3.95 -0.48 15.17
N VAL A 192 -2.98 -0.47 14.24
CA VAL A 192 -1.74 -1.27 14.38
C VAL A 192 -0.96 -0.84 15.62
N VAL A 193 -0.77 0.47 15.81
CA VAL A 193 -0.05 1.01 16.99
C VAL A 193 -0.72 0.59 18.29
N GLN A 194 -2.06 0.56 18.36
CA GLN A 194 -2.81 0.10 19.53
C GLN A 194 -2.56 -1.38 19.88
N THR A 195 -2.15 -2.22 18.92
CA THR A 195 -1.79 -3.62 19.20
C THR A 195 -0.38 -3.81 19.77
N MET A 196 0.45 -2.75 19.77
CA MET A 196 1.82 -2.79 20.25
C MET A 196 1.89 -2.67 21.77
N LYS A 197 3.06 -2.99 22.37
CA LYS A 197 3.30 -2.94 23.84
C LYS A 197 2.87 -1.62 24.50
N TRP A 198 3.04 -0.49 23.82
CA TRP A 198 2.71 0.85 24.30
C TRP A 198 1.44 1.42 23.66
N GLY A 199 0.61 0.57 23.05
CA GLY A 199 -0.61 0.96 22.31
C GLY A 199 -1.70 1.62 23.17
N TRP A 200 -1.60 1.53 24.49
CA TRP A 200 -2.50 2.21 25.43
C TRP A 200 -2.24 3.73 25.51
N LEU A 201 -1.09 4.22 25.03
CA LEU A 201 -0.82 5.66 24.98
C LEU A 201 -1.74 6.33 23.93
N PRO A 202 -2.32 7.51 24.24
CA PRO A 202 -3.24 8.21 23.34
C PRO A 202 -2.51 8.95 22.21
N VAL A 203 -1.69 8.23 21.42
CA VAL A 203 -0.87 8.81 20.34
C VAL A 203 -1.61 8.90 19.00
N ALA A 204 -2.79 8.29 18.88
CA ALA A 204 -3.56 8.24 17.62
C ALA A 204 -3.82 9.62 16.97
N PRO A 205 -4.10 10.71 17.73
CA PRO A 205 -4.26 12.05 17.11
C PRO A 205 -2.98 12.62 16.51
N LEU A 206 -1.81 12.13 16.92
CA LEU A 206 -0.51 12.59 16.43
C LEU A 206 -0.07 11.85 15.16
N ILE A 207 -0.77 10.78 14.76
CA ILE A 207 -0.43 9.98 13.59
C ILE A 207 -0.95 10.69 12.33
N THR A 208 0.01 11.17 11.50
CA THR A 208 -0.26 11.90 10.26
C THR A 208 -0.47 10.98 9.07
N GLN A 209 0.30 9.89 9.00
CA GLN A 209 0.23 8.87 7.95
C GLN A 209 -0.72 7.74 8.41
N ARG A 210 -2.02 7.96 8.24
CA ARG A 210 -3.06 7.14 8.89
C ARG A 210 -3.35 5.83 8.16
N PHE A 211 -3.28 5.81 6.83
CA PHE A 211 -3.63 4.65 6.00
C PHE A 211 -4.97 4.02 6.45
N ASP A 212 -6.01 4.85 6.53
CA ASP A 212 -7.33 4.45 7.05
C ASP A 212 -8.11 3.65 6.01
N ALA A 213 -7.78 2.37 5.90
CA ALA A 213 -8.47 1.43 5.03
C ALA A 213 -9.91 1.18 5.48
N ALA A 214 -10.15 1.19 6.80
CA ALA A 214 -11.48 0.96 7.36
C ALA A 214 -12.50 2.05 7.00
N ALA A 215 -12.04 3.29 6.84
CA ALA A 215 -12.90 4.39 6.42
C ALA A 215 -13.29 4.32 4.94
N ARG A 216 -12.60 3.50 4.14
CA ARG A 216 -12.75 3.43 2.67
C ARG A 216 -13.33 2.12 2.16
N ILE A 217 -13.11 1.00 2.87
CA ILE A 217 -13.42 -0.35 2.35
C ILE A 217 -14.90 -0.53 2.05
N ALA A 218 -15.79 0.19 2.74
CA ALA A 218 -17.23 0.16 2.49
C ALA A 218 -17.62 0.76 1.12
N ASP A 219 -16.79 1.66 0.58
CA ASP A 219 -17.01 2.31 -0.71
C ASP A 219 -16.43 1.51 -1.89
N VAL A 220 -15.73 0.40 -1.62
CA VAL A 220 -15.22 -0.50 -2.66
C VAL A 220 -16.39 -1.24 -3.32
N LYS A 221 -16.56 -1.03 -4.62
CA LYS A 221 -17.69 -1.54 -5.41
C LYS A 221 -17.49 -2.95 -5.97
N VAL A 222 -16.26 -3.46 -5.91
CA VAL A 222 -15.88 -4.76 -6.47
C VAL A 222 -15.79 -5.83 -5.38
N PRO A 223 -15.86 -7.13 -5.72
CA PRO A 223 -15.67 -8.19 -4.75
C PRO A 223 -14.31 -8.08 -4.03
N VAL A 224 -14.30 -8.38 -2.72
CA VAL A 224 -13.13 -8.23 -1.84
C VAL A 224 -12.72 -9.56 -1.23
N LEU A 225 -11.48 -9.98 -1.49
CA LEU A 225 -10.85 -11.10 -0.82
C LEU A 225 -9.87 -10.58 0.24
N VAL A 226 -10.11 -10.94 1.49
CA VAL A 226 -9.18 -10.65 2.60
C VAL A 226 -8.54 -11.96 3.04
N VAL A 227 -7.21 -12.03 2.98
CA VAL A 227 -6.42 -13.20 3.40
C VAL A 227 -5.54 -12.81 4.57
N HIS A 228 -5.47 -13.67 5.59
CA HIS A 228 -4.61 -13.45 6.74
C HIS A 228 -4.04 -14.77 7.25
N GLY A 229 -2.82 -14.76 7.73
CA GLY A 229 -2.23 -15.91 8.44
C GLY A 229 -2.59 -15.88 9.92
N ASP A 230 -2.94 -17.01 10.49
CA ASP A 230 -3.31 -17.09 11.93
C ASP A 230 -2.11 -16.93 12.87
N ALA A 231 -0.89 -17.15 12.35
CA ALA A 231 0.38 -16.95 13.06
C ALA A 231 1.05 -15.59 12.72
N ASP A 232 0.32 -14.63 12.13
CA ASP A 232 0.83 -13.28 11.86
C ASP A 232 0.98 -12.49 13.18
N SER A 233 2.21 -12.40 13.67
CA SER A 233 2.56 -11.66 14.89
C SER A 233 2.86 -10.19 14.63
N LEU A 234 3.03 -9.76 13.37
CA LEU A 234 3.31 -8.37 13.02
C LEU A 234 2.01 -7.55 12.87
N ILE A 235 1.09 -8.09 12.11
CA ILE A 235 -0.27 -7.53 11.94
C ILE A 235 -1.25 -8.61 12.41
N ARG A 236 -1.89 -8.37 13.55
CA ARG A 236 -2.81 -9.36 14.15
C ARG A 236 -3.97 -9.67 13.21
N PRO A 237 -4.37 -10.96 13.06
CA PRO A 237 -5.45 -11.36 12.15
C PRO A 237 -6.80 -10.66 12.42
N GLU A 238 -7.03 -10.22 13.66
CA GLU A 238 -8.22 -9.47 14.04
C GLU A 238 -8.36 -8.16 13.27
N LEU A 239 -7.24 -7.51 12.90
CA LEU A 239 -7.27 -6.27 12.10
C LEU A 239 -7.72 -6.54 10.66
N GLY A 240 -7.29 -7.65 10.06
CA GLY A 240 -7.76 -8.09 8.75
C GLY A 240 -9.24 -8.49 8.78
N ARG A 241 -9.68 -9.19 9.83
CA ARG A 241 -11.09 -9.56 10.03
C ARG A 241 -11.96 -8.32 10.21
N ALA A 242 -11.53 -7.36 11.02
CA ALA A 242 -12.25 -6.10 11.22
C ALA A 242 -12.36 -5.27 9.93
N LEU A 243 -11.36 -5.35 9.04
CA LEU A 243 -11.44 -4.76 7.71
C LEU A 243 -12.46 -5.50 6.82
N TYR A 244 -12.41 -6.83 6.79
CA TYR A 244 -13.37 -7.68 6.07
C TYR A 244 -14.81 -7.39 6.47
N GLU A 245 -15.10 -7.27 7.76
CA GLU A 245 -16.45 -7.01 8.26
C GLU A 245 -17.04 -5.71 7.72
N ARG A 246 -16.21 -4.69 7.49
CA ARG A 246 -16.61 -3.39 6.95
C ARG A 246 -16.82 -3.34 5.44
N ALA A 247 -16.28 -4.29 4.68
CA ALA A 247 -16.51 -4.34 3.23
C ALA A 247 -17.99 -4.59 2.95
N ALA A 248 -18.59 -3.84 1.99
CA ALA A 248 -20.03 -3.86 1.74
C ALA A 248 -20.46 -4.89 0.70
N GLY A 249 -19.63 -5.13 -0.35
CA GLY A 249 -19.96 -5.98 -1.50
C GLY A 249 -19.76 -7.48 -1.26
N PRO A 250 -19.80 -8.30 -2.33
CA PRO A 250 -19.39 -9.68 -2.26
C PRO A 250 -17.99 -9.79 -1.66
N LYS A 251 -17.82 -10.63 -0.65
CA LYS A 251 -16.56 -10.68 0.07
C LYS A 251 -16.28 -12.08 0.65
N ARG A 252 -15.00 -12.42 0.75
CA ARG A 252 -14.54 -13.64 1.42
C ARG A 252 -13.37 -13.33 2.35
N PHE A 253 -13.36 -13.97 3.50
CA PHE A 253 -12.23 -13.97 4.43
C PHE A 253 -11.59 -15.36 4.44
N VAL A 254 -10.26 -15.41 4.27
CA VAL A 254 -9.47 -16.63 4.34
C VAL A 254 -8.45 -16.50 5.46
N LEU A 255 -8.55 -17.36 6.46
CA LEU A 255 -7.54 -17.51 7.49
C LEU A 255 -6.66 -18.71 7.15
N VAL A 256 -5.36 -18.47 6.95
CA VAL A 256 -4.40 -19.50 6.54
C VAL A 256 -3.71 -20.09 7.79
N PRO A 257 -3.95 -21.36 8.13
CA PRO A 257 -3.33 -21.98 9.29
C PRO A 257 -1.79 -22.02 9.17
N GLY A 258 -1.10 -21.62 10.24
CA GLY A 258 0.35 -21.53 10.29
C GLY A 258 0.96 -20.39 9.43
N GLY A 259 0.12 -19.59 8.76
CA GLY A 259 0.56 -18.45 7.95
C GLY A 259 1.09 -17.33 8.83
N THR A 260 2.33 -16.89 8.57
CA THR A 260 2.93 -15.70 9.17
C THR A 260 2.77 -14.51 8.23
N HIS A 261 3.15 -13.31 8.67
CA HIS A 261 3.12 -12.10 7.83
C HIS A 261 3.82 -12.27 6.46
N TYR A 262 4.81 -13.14 6.38
CA TYR A 262 5.60 -13.34 5.17
C TYR A 262 5.32 -14.67 4.44
N SER A 263 4.78 -15.68 5.11
CA SER A 263 4.58 -17.03 4.54
C SER A 263 3.15 -17.31 4.10
N THR A 264 2.17 -16.50 4.50
CA THR A 264 0.73 -16.71 4.25
C THR A 264 0.43 -17.00 2.78
N ASN A 265 0.97 -16.21 1.86
CA ASN A 265 0.75 -16.41 0.42
C ASN A 265 1.27 -17.78 -0.07
N GLY A 266 2.47 -18.17 0.35
CA GLY A 266 3.09 -19.45 -0.05
C GLY A 266 2.38 -20.66 0.52
N ILE A 267 2.02 -20.64 1.81
CA ILE A 267 1.34 -21.73 2.49
C ILE A 267 -0.12 -21.85 2.04
N GLY A 268 -0.79 -20.71 1.83
CA GLY A 268 -2.22 -20.62 1.55
C GLY A 268 -2.63 -20.84 0.09
N GLN A 269 -1.75 -21.35 -0.79
CA GLN A 269 -2.03 -21.45 -2.24
C GLN A 269 -3.32 -22.20 -2.59
N ALA A 270 -3.66 -23.26 -1.84
CA ALA A 270 -4.89 -24.00 -2.07
C ALA A 270 -6.13 -23.16 -1.72
N GLN A 271 -6.11 -22.48 -0.56
CA GLN A 271 -7.18 -21.61 -0.11
C GLN A 271 -7.33 -20.38 -1.03
N TYR A 272 -6.20 -19.81 -1.51
CA TYR A 272 -6.23 -18.75 -2.51
C TYR A 272 -6.93 -19.20 -3.79
N ARG A 273 -6.55 -20.35 -4.35
CA ARG A 273 -7.13 -20.87 -5.60
C ARG A 273 -8.63 -21.10 -5.47
N GLU A 274 -9.07 -21.67 -4.36
CA GLU A 274 -10.49 -21.85 -4.08
C GLU A 274 -11.22 -20.50 -4.00
N ALA A 275 -10.71 -19.57 -3.19
CA ALA A 275 -11.33 -18.26 -2.99
C ALA A 275 -11.38 -17.41 -4.28
N LEU A 276 -10.32 -17.44 -5.08
CA LEU A 276 -10.26 -16.73 -6.36
C LEU A 276 -11.26 -17.30 -7.37
N ARG A 277 -11.40 -18.64 -7.42
CA ARG A 277 -12.39 -19.28 -8.30
C ARG A 277 -13.81 -18.91 -7.90
N GLU A 278 -14.14 -18.98 -6.60
CA GLU A 278 -15.49 -18.74 -6.12
C GLU A 278 -15.89 -17.26 -6.20
N LEU A 279 -14.97 -16.36 -5.86
CA LEU A 279 -15.30 -14.94 -5.76
C LEU A 279 -15.13 -14.19 -7.08
N PHE A 280 -14.15 -14.58 -7.91
CA PHE A 280 -13.76 -13.86 -9.12
C PHE A 280 -13.84 -14.71 -10.40
N GLY A 281 -14.07 -16.03 -10.31
CA GLY A 281 -14.00 -16.92 -11.47
C GLY A 281 -12.58 -17.10 -12.03
N VAL A 282 -11.53 -16.71 -11.31
CA VAL A 282 -10.14 -16.81 -11.74
C VAL A 282 -9.56 -18.17 -11.40
N GLY A 283 -8.79 -18.76 -12.34
CA GLY A 283 -8.15 -20.08 -12.13
C GLY A 283 -9.05 -21.28 -12.42
N ALA A 284 -10.21 -21.08 -13.09
CA ALA A 284 -11.04 -22.14 -13.61
C ALA A 284 -10.42 -22.77 -14.87
#